data_b82247e32b4a084954fbe2ee024767ad
#
_entry.id   b82247e32b4a084954fbe2ee024767ad
#
_cell.length_a   1.000
_cell.length_b   1.000
_cell.length_c   1.000
_cell.angle_alpha   90.00
_cell.angle_beta   90.00
_cell.angle_gamma   90.00
#
_symmetry.space_group_name_H-M   'P 1'
#
loop_
_entity.id
_entity.type
_entity.pdbx_description
1 polymer ?
#
loop_
_entity_poly.entity_id
_entity_poly.type
_entity_poly.pdbx_seq_one_letter_code
_entity_poly.pdbx_strand_id
1 'polypeptide(L)'
;MLGFLSKTLNAIRGSKTHKQVDKNSIETALLEADVPYEIIEEIIYYLPPSSLVKKSDLERVMGTYFLYPHEIENAPKPLVTLLVGVNGAGKTTTTAKLAYLAQKSGKKVLLGAADTFRAGAIEQLKMWGQRLGIQVVAGNSGGDPASVAFDTISSAGAKGCDEAIIDTAGRLQNHKNLSAELEKIARISNKAMQGAPHRKLLILDGTQGQNAINQAKIFNELIKIDGIIITKLDGTARGGFLFGIARELELPICYIGTGESMEDLMVFEPKEYVQSIINALYEE
;
A
#
# COMPACT_ATOMS: atom_id res chain seq x y z
N MET A 1 -13.55 10.81 -2.38
CA MET A 1 -13.01 9.57 -2.96
C MET A 1 -12.72 9.64 -4.46
N LEU A 2 -13.40 10.47 -5.27
CA LEU A 2 -13.36 10.46 -6.74
C LEU A 2 -12.29 11.34 -7.42
N GLY A 3 -11.58 12.21 -6.72
CA GLY A 3 -10.67 13.18 -7.36
C GLY A 3 -9.39 12.59 -7.99
N PHE A 4 -8.84 11.54 -7.43
CA PHE A 4 -7.67 10.83 -7.98
C PHE A 4 -8.06 10.00 -9.21
N LEU A 5 -9.22 9.34 -9.15
CA LEU A 5 -9.77 8.55 -10.25
C LEU A 5 -10.19 9.43 -11.43
N SER A 6 -10.54 10.70 -11.20
CA SER A 6 -10.90 11.64 -12.27
C SER A 6 -9.76 11.91 -13.26
N LYS A 7 -8.49 11.80 -12.86
CA LYS A 7 -7.34 11.95 -13.78
C LYS A 7 -7.13 10.70 -14.64
N THR A 8 -7.30 9.51 -14.07
CA THR A 8 -7.35 8.25 -14.85
C THR A 8 -8.54 8.27 -15.81
N LEU A 9 -9.67 8.80 -15.35
CA LEU A 9 -10.90 8.98 -16.12
C LEU A 9 -10.75 9.96 -17.29
N ASN A 10 -9.99 11.05 -17.12
CA ASN A 10 -9.78 12.04 -18.20
C ASN A 10 -8.90 11.51 -19.34
N ALA A 11 -8.02 10.54 -19.10
CA ALA A 11 -7.27 9.87 -20.16
C ALA A 11 -8.17 8.96 -21.03
N ILE A 12 -9.28 8.48 -20.48
CA ILE A 12 -10.25 7.59 -21.13
C ILE A 12 -11.38 8.37 -21.84
N ARG A 13 -11.57 9.67 -21.54
CA ARG A 13 -12.67 10.54 -22.03
C ARG A 13 -12.63 10.89 -23.52
N GLY A 14 -12.45 9.92 -24.39
CA GLY A 14 -12.49 10.15 -25.85
C GLY A 14 -13.72 9.62 -26.57
N SER A 15 -14.65 8.91 -25.91
CA SER A 15 -15.69 8.15 -26.62
C SER A 15 -17.08 8.31 -26.01
N LYS A 16 -18.08 8.38 -26.90
CA LYS A 16 -19.51 8.51 -26.62
C LYS A 16 -20.05 7.32 -25.82
N THR A 17 -21.00 7.62 -24.96
CA THR A 17 -21.86 6.71 -24.19
C THR A 17 -22.39 5.51 -24.96
N HIS A 18 -22.06 4.33 -24.50
CA HIS A 18 -22.64 3.10 -25.02
C HIS A 18 -23.01 2.14 -23.87
N LYS A 19 -24.21 1.55 -23.92
CA LYS A 19 -24.62 0.42 -23.05
C LYS A 19 -23.74 -0.82 -23.26
N GLN A 20 -22.97 -0.85 -24.32
CA GLN A 20 -22.02 -1.90 -24.68
C GLN A 20 -20.85 -1.26 -25.41
N VAL A 21 -19.64 -1.73 -25.13
CA VAL A 21 -18.38 -1.24 -25.70
C VAL A 21 -17.70 -2.39 -26.44
N ASP A 22 -17.08 -2.11 -27.56
CA ASP A 22 -16.32 -3.13 -28.29
C ASP A 22 -15.00 -3.44 -27.60
N LYS A 23 -14.47 -4.65 -27.86
CA LYS A 23 -13.24 -5.15 -27.22
C LYS A 23 -12.02 -4.28 -27.55
N ASN A 24 -11.92 -3.72 -28.73
CA ASN A 24 -10.77 -2.88 -29.12
C ASN A 24 -10.77 -1.57 -28.33
N SER A 25 -11.96 -0.98 -28.11
CA SER A 25 -12.11 0.22 -27.28
C SER A 25 -11.73 -0.07 -25.81
N ILE A 26 -12.09 -1.25 -25.29
CA ILE A 26 -11.68 -1.70 -23.94
C ILE A 26 -10.16 -1.85 -23.87
N GLU A 27 -9.55 -2.55 -24.83
CA GLU A 27 -8.11 -2.74 -24.92
C GLU A 27 -7.36 -1.40 -24.94
N THR A 28 -7.78 -0.49 -25.82
CA THR A 28 -7.18 0.84 -25.92
C THR A 28 -7.24 1.60 -24.59
N ALA A 29 -8.41 1.60 -23.95
CA ALA A 29 -8.60 2.32 -22.70
C ALA A 29 -7.80 1.72 -21.53
N LEU A 30 -7.67 0.40 -21.46
CA LEU A 30 -6.86 -0.27 -20.44
C LEU A 30 -5.35 -0.01 -20.68
N LEU A 31 -4.89 0.06 -21.93
CA LEU A 31 -3.53 0.47 -22.27
C LEU A 31 -3.25 1.92 -21.85
N GLU A 32 -4.17 2.84 -22.14
CA GLU A 32 -4.06 4.24 -21.72
C GLU A 32 -4.04 4.41 -20.19
N ALA A 33 -4.73 3.51 -19.48
CA ALA A 33 -4.71 3.47 -18.02
C ALA A 33 -3.44 2.87 -17.42
N ASP A 34 -2.48 2.39 -18.24
CA ASP A 34 -1.23 1.70 -17.82
C ASP A 34 -1.47 0.31 -17.21
N VAL A 35 -2.51 -0.40 -17.65
CA VAL A 35 -2.68 -1.82 -17.34
C VAL A 35 -1.63 -2.62 -18.12
N PRO A 36 -0.90 -3.57 -17.49
CA PRO A 36 0.06 -4.42 -18.21
C PRO A 36 -0.60 -5.19 -19.35
N TYR A 37 0.08 -5.26 -20.50
CA TYR A 37 -0.50 -5.82 -21.72
C TYR A 37 -0.96 -7.27 -21.56
N GLU A 38 -0.19 -8.11 -20.87
CA GLU A 38 -0.54 -9.51 -20.60
C GLU A 38 -1.86 -9.63 -19.80
N ILE A 39 -2.12 -8.68 -18.92
CA ILE A 39 -3.37 -8.63 -18.15
C ILE A 39 -4.54 -8.18 -19.04
N ILE A 40 -4.29 -7.25 -19.96
CA ILE A 40 -5.31 -6.84 -20.94
C ILE A 40 -5.71 -8.01 -21.81
N GLU A 41 -4.75 -8.77 -22.35
CA GLU A 41 -5.03 -9.99 -23.12
C GLU A 41 -5.84 -11.01 -22.31
N GLU A 42 -5.49 -11.22 -21.03
CA GLU A 42 -6.21 -12.10 -20.14
C GLU A 42 -7.66 -11.62 -19.90
N ILE A 43 -7.86 -10.31 -19.63
CA ILE A 43 -9.19 -9.71 -19.49
C ILE A 43 -10.02 -9.94 -20.76
N ILE A 44 -9.47 -9.61 -21.93
CA ILE A 44 -10.18 -9.76 -23.22
C ILE A 44 -10.52 -11.23 -23.52
N TYR A 45 -9.64 -12.16 -23.14
CA TYR A 45 -9.85 -13.60 -23.31
C TYR A 45 -11.04 -14.12 -22.48
N TYR A 46 -11.19 -13.67 -21.22
CA TYR A 46 -12.28 -14.09 -20.34
C TYR A 46 -13.60 -13.36 -20.59
N LEU A 47 -13.60 -12.33 -21.42
CA LEU A 47 -14.84 -11.67 -21.83
C LEU A 47 -15.64 -12.53 -22.82
N PRO A 48 -16.99 -12.41 -22.86
CA PRO A 48 -17.81 -13.15 -23.81
C PRO A 48 -17.31 -13.01 -25.25
N PRO A 49 -17.53 -14.03 -26.11
CA PRO A 49 -17.06 -14.03 -27.50
C PRO A 49 -17.74 -12.96 -28.36
N SER A 50 -18.76 -12.27 -27.86
CA SER A 50 -19.41 -11.13 -28.53
C SER A 50 -18.41 -10.00 -28.81
N SER A 51 -18.59 -9.32 -29.93
CA SER A 51 -17.85 -8.10 -30.25
C SER A 51 -18.18 -6.93 -29.32
N LEU A 52 -19.38 -6.94 -28.76
CA LEU A 52 -19.86 -5.91 -27.80
C LEU A 52 -19.94 -6.52 -26.39
N VAL A 53 -19.33 -5.85 -25.43
CA VAL A 53 -19.20 -6.25 -24.03
C VAL A 53 -20.14 -5.42 -23.18
N LYS A 54 -20.86 -6.08 -22.26
CA LYS A 54 -21.68 -5.41 -21.24
C LYS A 54 -20.80 -5.00 -20.06
N LYS A 55 -21.18 -3.89 -19.41
CA LYS A 55 -20.53 -3.39 -18.19
C LYS A 55 -20.38 -4.49 -17.12
N SER A 56 -21.43 -5.27 -16.87
CA SER A 56 -21.41 -6.36 -15.88
C SER A 56 -20.43 -7.50 -16.19
N ASP A 57 -20.17 -7.77 -17.47
CA ASP A 57 -19.18 -8.78 -17.86
C ASP A 57 -17.76 -8.31 -17.56
N LEU A 58 -17.48 -7.04 -17.84
CA LEU A 58 -16.19 -6.44 -17.55
C LEU A 58 -15.96 -6.31 -16.02
N GLU A 59 -16.98 -5.88 -15.25
CA GLU A 59 -16.94 -5.85 -13.79
C GLU A 59 -16.60 -7.22 -13.19
N ARG A 60 -17.26 -8.26 -13.68
CA ARG A 60 -17.02 -9.63 -13.22
C ARG A 60 -15.59 -10.08 -13.49
N VAL A 61 -15.05 -9.84 -14.67
CA VAL A 61 -13.69 -10.26 -15.03
C VAL A 61 -12.65 -9.43 -14.27
N MET A 62 -12.75 -8.11 -14.30
CA MET A 62 -11.75 -7.24 -13.64
C MET A 62 -11.79 -7.35 -12.11
N GLY A 63 -12.95 -7.63 -11.53
CA GLY A 63 -13.11 -7.79 -10.08
C GLY A 63 -12.36 -8.99 -9.49
N THR A 64 -11.97 -9.98 -10.31
CA THR A 64 -11.25 -11.18 -9.84
C THR A 64 -9.77 -10.94 -9.54
N TYR A 65 -9.22 -9.81 -9.99
CA TYR A 65 -7.78 -9.54 -9.83
C TYR A 65 -7.37 -9.12 -8.42
N PHE A 66 -8.28 -8.54 -7.65
CA PHE A 66 -7.93 -7.96 -6.35
C PHE A 66 -8.39 -8.82 -5.18
N LEU A 67 -7.47 -9.07 -4.27
CA LEU A 67 -7.74 -9.70 -2.99
C LEU A 67 -8.15 -8.63 -1.96
N TYR A 68 -9.04 -9.02 -1.05
CA TYR A 68 -9.39 -8.21 0.11
C TYR A 68 -8.40 -8.47 1.25
N PRO A 69 -8.01 -7.43 2.02
CA PRO A 69 -7.22 -7.62 3.21
C PRO A 69 -7.92 -8.57 4.18
N HIS A 70 -7.17 -9.54 4.71
CA HIS A 70 -7.68 -10.39 5.78
C HIS A 70 -7.70 -9.59 7.09
N GLU A 71 -8.84 -9.55 7.75
CA GLU A 71 -8.91 -9.11 9.14
C GLU A 71 -8.19 -10.15 10.02
N ILE A 72 -7.33 -9.67 10.92
CA ILE A 72 -6.71 -10.54 11.90
C ILE A 72 -7.74 -10.76 13.02
N GLU A 73 -8.45 -11.89 12.97
CA GLU A 73 -9.37 -12.27 14.02
C GLU A 73 -8.63 -12.34 15.36
N ASN A 74 -9.23 -11.79 16.41
CA ASN A 74 -8.62 -11.71 17.75
C ASN A 74 -7.22 -11.06 17.72
N ALA A 75 -7.09 -9.95 16.98
CA ALA A 75 -5.82 -9.25 16.83
C ALA A 75 -5.14 -9.02 18.19
N PRO A 76 -3.85 -9.36 18.29
CA PRO A 76 -3.12 -9.16 19.55
C PRO A 76 -3.00 -7.68 19.90
N LYS A 77 -2.79 -7.38 21.18
CA LYS A 77 -2.58 -6.02 21.67
C LYS A 77 -1.21 -5.89 22.33
N PRO A 78 -0.32 -5.08 21.75
CA PRO A 78 -0.49 -4.27 20.54
C PRO A 78 -0.45 -5.09 19.25
N LEU A 79 -1.26 -4.71 18.26
CA LEU A 79 -1.08 -5.16 16.89
C LEU A 79 0.17 -4.50 16.31
N VAL A 80 1.22 -5.28 16.05
CA VAL A 80 2.50 -4.77 15.57
C VAL A 80 2.53 -4.74 14.04
N THR A 81 2.66 -3.54 13.47
CA THR A 81 2.80 -3.33 12.03
C THR A 81 4.20 -2.83 11.69
N LEU A 82 4.89 -3.53 10.80
CA LEU A 82 6.18 -3.13 10.25
C LEU A 82 5.97 -2.55 8.84
N LEU A 83 6.45 -1.33 8.61
CA LEU A 83 6.38 -0.69 7.30
C LEU A 83 7.71 -0.81 6.58
N VAL A 84 7.70 -1.35 5.38
CA VAL A 84 8.87 -1.55 4.53
C VAL A 84 8.67 -0.91 3.16
N GLY A 85 9.74 -0.71 2.38
CA GLY A 85 9.68 -0.08 1.07
C GLY A 85 10.92 0.75 0.78
N VAL A 86 11.11 1.19 -0.47
CA VAL A 86 12.28 1.96 -0.88
C VAL A 86 12.33 3.35 -0.23
N ASN A 87 13.52 3.96 -0.24
CA ASN A 87 13.65 5.36 0.16
C ASN A 87 12.84 6.26 -0.77
N GLY A 88 12.13 7.23 -0.19
CA GLY A 88 11.27 8.15 -0.93
C GLY A 88 9.87 7.62 -1.24
N ALA A 89 9.55 6.35 -0.96
CA ALA A 89 8.21 5.81 -1.15
C ALA A 89 7.15 6.36 -0.17
N GLY A 90 7.53 7.18 0.81
CA GLY A 90 6.58 7.80 1.74
C GLY A 90 6.37 7.02 3.05
N LYS A 91 7.29 6.11 3.44
CA LYS A 91 7.15 5.29 4.66
C LYS A 91 6.85 6.11 5.91
N THR A 92 7.71 7.06 6.25
CA THR A 92 7.58 7.88 7.46
C THR A 92 6.26 8.66 7.50
N THR A 93 5.85 9.25 6.37
CA THR A 93 4.57 9.95 6.25
C THR A 93 3.40 8.98 6.39
N THR A 94 3.48 7.80 5.75
CA THR A 94 2.43 6.78 5.83
C THR A 94 2.34 6.19 7.24
N THR A 95 3.46 6.04 7.96
CA THR A 95 3.47 5.67 9.39
C THR A 95 2.61 6.63 10.21
N ALA A 96 2.78 7.93 10.01
CA ALA A 96 1.99 8.95 10.70
C ALA A 96 0.51 8.91 10.29
N LYS A 97 0.20 8.73 9.00
CA LYS A 97 -1.18 8.64 8.50
C LYS A 97 -1.91 7.41 9.02
N LEU A 98 -1.25 6.25 9.08
CA LEU A 98 -1.83 5.03 9.68
C LEU A 98 -2.11 5.25 11.17
N ALA A 99 -1.18 5.88 11.90
CA ALA A 99 -1.39 6.21 13.30
C ALA A 99 -2.57 7.16 13.51
N TYR A 100 -2.72 8.17 12.64
CA TYR A 100 -3.87 9.07 12.63
C TYR A 100 -5.20 8.32 12.39
N LEU A 101 -5.25 7.42 11.41
CA LEU A 101 -6.43 6.60 11.13
C LEU A 101 -6.80 5.71 12.32
N ALA A 102 -5.81 5.06 12.94
CA ALA A 102 -6.02 4.24 14.11
C ALA A 102 -6.53 5.07 15.30
N GLN A 103 -5.92 6.24 15.56
CA GLN A 103 -6.35 7.16 16.61
C GLN A 103 -7.79 7.68 16.36
N LYS A 104 -8.13 8.01 15.13
CA LYS A 104 -9.48 8.42 14.74
C LYS A 104 -10.52 7.32 14.98
N SER A 105 -10.09 6.05 14.94
CA SER A 105 -10.92 4.88 15.29
C SER A 105 -10.90 4.59 16.81
N GLY A 106 -10.39 5.49 17.65
CA GLY A 106 -10.36 5.36 19.10
C GLY A 106 -9.24 4.47 19.64
N LYS A 107 -8.28 4.05 18.80
CA LYS A 107 -7.17 3.18 19.21
C LYS A 107 -6.02 3.98 19.81
N LYS A 108 -5.38 3.41 20.83
CA LYS A 108 -4.14 3.92 21.41
C LYS A 108 -2.94 3.39 20.63
N VAL A 109 -2.13 4.30 20.08
CA VAL A 109 -1.03 3.95 19.17
C VAL A 109 0.32 4.37 19.75
N LEU A 110 1.36 3.58 19.48
CA LEU A 110 2.75 3.93 19.71
C LEU A 110 3.54 3.80 18.41
N LEU A 111 4.43 4.75 18.12
CA LEU A 111 5.28 4.75 16.92
C LEU A 111 6.71 4.36 17.24
N GLY A 112 7.36 3.65 16.31
CA GLY A 112 8.79 3.31 16.36
C GLY A 112 9.54 3.88 15.17
N ALA A 113 10.59 4.69 15.43
CA ALA A 113 11.47 5.29 14.43
C ALA A 113 12.69 4.39 14.20
N ALA A 114 12.50 3.27 13.47
CA ALA A 114 13.57 2.32 13.19
C ALA A 114 14.35 2.61 11.88
N ASP A 115 14.07 3.70 11.16
CA ASP A 115 14.99 4.23 10.12
C ASP A 115 16.12 5.02 10.80
N THR A 116 16.97 4.31 11.57
CA THR A 116 17.99 4.91 12.42
C THR A 116 19.15 5.54 11.66
N PHE A 117 19.35 5.16 10.41
CA PHE A 117 20.43 5.69 9.57
C PHE A 117 20.11 7.06 8.97
N ARG A 118 18.85 7.51 9.04
CA ARG A 118 18.41 8.80 8.53
C ARG A 118 17.90 9.66 9.68
N ALA A 119 18.82 10.50 10.22
CA ALA A 119 18.44 11.42 11.29
C ALA A 119 17.22 12.27 10.97
N GLY A 120 17.06 12.72 9.71
CA GLY A 120 15.89 13.46 9.25
C GLY A 120 14.59 12.64 9.28
N ALA A 121 14.63 11.31 9.10
CA ALA A 121 13.45 10.45 9.20
C ALA A 121 13.00 10.32 10.67
N ILE A 122 13.95 10.15 11.58
CA ILE A 122 13.67 10.12 13.03
C ILE A 122 13.00 11.41 13.46
N GLU A 123 13.58 12.57 13.12
CA GLU A 123 13.02 13.86 13.48
C GLU A 123 11.66 14.12 12.82
N GLN A 124 11.50 13.70 11.56
CA GLN A 124 10.21 13.80 10.86
C GLN A 124 9.13 13.01 11.59
N LEU A 125 9.41 11.77 12.00
CA LEU A 125 8.42 10.95 12.71
C LEU A 125 8.11 11.52 14.10
N LYS A 126 9.12 12.06 14.82
CA LYS A 126 8.91 12.76 16.10
C LYS A 126 8.01 13.99 15.93
N MET A 127 8.22 14.80 14.90
CA MET A 127 7.37 15.94 14.59
C MET A 127 5.92 15.52 14.33
N TRP A 128 5.70 14.45 13.59
CA TRP A 128 4.37 13.88 13.38
C TRP A 128 3.76 13.37 14.68
N GLY A 129 4.53 12.64 15.49
CA GLY A 129 4.07 12.18 16.81
C GLY A 129 3.63 13.35 17.69
N GLN A 130 4.41 14.44 17.72
CA GLN A 130 4.06 15.65 18.48
C GLN A 130 2.76 16.30 17.97
N ARG A 131 2.59 16.42 16.65
CA ARG A 131 1.37 16.99 16.05
C ARG A 131 0.12 16.17 16.35
N LEU A 132 0.25 14.85 16.38
CA LEU A 132 -0.85 13.92 16.63
C LEU A 132 -1.07 13.61 18.12
N GLY A 133 -0.18 14.07 19.00
CA GLY A 133 -0.19 13.66 20.41
C GLY A 133 0.15 12.18 20.62
N ILE A 134 0.89 11.56 19.69
CA ILE A 134 1.29 10.15 19.72
C ILE A 134 2.76 10.05 20.11
N GLN A 135 3.07 9.19 21.07
CA GLN A 135 4.45 8.95 21.49
C GLN A 135 5.24 8.21 20.42
N VAL A 136 6.50 8.62 20.23
CA VAL A 136 7.46 7.99 19.33
C VAL A 136 8.62 7.42 20.14
N VAL A 137 8.92 6.13 19.97
CA VAL A 137 10.15 5.50 20.44
C VAL A 137 11.20 5.64 19.36
N ALA A 138 12.36 6.18 19.71
CA ALA A 138 13.46 6.38 18.79
C ALA A 138 14.80 6.08 19.49
N GLY A 139 15.70 5.48 18.74
CA GLY A 139 17.10 5.30 19.17
C GLY A 139 17.98 6.49 18.77
N ASN A 140 19.27 6.37 19.08
CA ASN A 140 20.27 7.30 18.57
C ASN A 140 20.43 7.13 17.06
N SER A 141 20.82 8.19 16.37
CA SER A 141 21.18 8.13 14.96
C SER A 141 22.32 7.13 14.75
N GLY A 142 22.16 6.20 13.78
CA GLY A 142 23.07 5.11 13.53
C GLY A 142 22.96 3.93 14.51
N GLY A 143 22.01 3.97 15.44
CA GLY A 143 21.73 2.87 16.38
C GLY A 143 21.12 1.64 15.69
N ASP A 144 20.94 0.56 16.45
CA ASP A 144 20.36 -0.68 15.94
C ASP A 144 18.85 -0.57 15.72
N PRO A 145 18.34 -0.67 14.47
CA PRO A 145 16.90 -0.64 14.18
C PRO A 145 16.08 -1.70 14.95
N ALA A 146 16.66 -2.88 15.15
CA ALA A 146 15.99 -3.97 15.86
C ALA A 146 15.79 -3.66 17.35
N SER A 147 16.70 -2.91 17.97
CA SER A 147 16.51 -2.44 19.35
C SER A 147 15.36 -1.46 19.45
N VAL A 148 15.22 -0.53 18.49
CA VAL A 148 14.09 0.40 18.43
C VAL A 148 12.76 -0.35 18.28
N ALA A 149 12.72 -1.38 17.43
CA ALA A 149 11.54 -2.22 17.27
C ALA A 149 11.18 -2.94 18.59
N PHE A 150 12.16 -3.54 19.26
CA PHE A 150 11.97 -4.20 20.55
C PHE A 150 11.39 -3.24 21.61
N ASP A 151 12.02 -2.09 21.76
CA ASP A 151 11.62 -1.08 22.76
C ASP A 151 10.22 -0.53 22.47
N THR A 152 9.90 -0.34 21.17
CA THR A 152 8.56 0.09 20.73
C THR A 152 7.51 -0.92 21.13
N ILE A 153 7.71 -2.19 20.82
CA ILE A 153 6.75 -3.27 21.10
C ILE A 153 6.58 -3.46 22.62
N SER A 154 7.69 -3.51 23.35
CA SER A 154 7.69 -3.66 24.82
C SER A 154 6.99 -2.48 25.50
N SER A 155 7.29 -1.25 25.07
CA SER A 155 6.64 -0.04 25.59
C SER A 155 5.15 0.01 25.25
N ALA A 156 4.77 -0.43 24.04
CA ALA A 156 3.37 -0.47 23.62
C ALA A 156 2.57 -1.46 24.48
N GLY A 157 3.13 -2.64 24.73
CA GLY A 157 2.51 -3.64 25.62
C GLY A 157 2.37 -3.11 27.05
N ALA A 158 3.44 -2.54 27.62
CA ALA A 158 3.43 -2.00 28.99
C ALA A 158 2.43 -0.85 29.17
N LYS A 159 2.18 -0.06 28.11
CA LYS A 159 1.25 1.07 28.13
C LYS A 159 -0.18 0.71 27.72
N GLY A 160 -0.45 -0.55 27.41
CA GLY A 160 -1.75 -1.00 26.95
C GLY A 160 -2.16 -0.33 25.64
N CYS A 161 -1.23 -0.18 24.68
CA CYS A 161 -1.54 0.33 23.36
C CYS A 161 -2.26 -0.75 22.53
N ASP A 162 -3.16 -0.30 21.64
CA ASP A 162 -3.85 -1.20 20.72
C ASP A 162 -2.99 -1.50 19.50
N GLU A 163 -2.15 -0.55 19.06
CA GLU A 163 -1.27 -0.71 17.90
C GLU A 163 0.14 -0.17 18.15
N ALA A 164 1.14 -0.84 17.58
CA ALA A 164 2.52 -0.38 17.45
C ALA A 164 2.89 -0.35 15.97
N ILE A 165 3.25 0.81 15.43
CA ILE A 165 3.60 0.99 14.01
C ILE A 165 5.06 1.41 13.92
N ILE A 166 5.85 0.64 13.15
CA ILE A 166 7.31 0.76 13.08
C ILE A 166 7.73 1.17 11.67
N ASP A 167 8.34 2.36 11.55
CA ASP A 167 8.97 2.87 10.32
C ASP A 167 10.37 2.29 10.18
N THR A 168 10.74 1.74 8.99
CA THR A 168 12.06 1.15 8.75
C THR A 168 12.84 1.85 7.65
N ALA A 169 14.13 1.55 7.55
CA ALA A 169 14.96 1.96 6.41
C ALA A 169 14.48 1.33 5.09
N GLY A 170 14.93 1.88 3.96
CA GLY A 170 14.51 1.42 2.62
C GLY A 170 15.65 1.44 1.60
N ARG A 171 16.86 1.00 1.97
CA ARG A 171 18.05 1.06 1.14
C ARG A 171 18.17 -0.15 0.21
N LEU A 172 17.25 -0.26 -0.76
CA LEU A 172 17.19 -1.40 -1.67
C LEU A 172 18.46 -1.59 -2.50
N GLN A 173 19.19 -0.51 -2.79
CA GLN A 173 20.50 -0.57 -3.47
C GLN A 173 21.56 -1.41 -2.73
N ASN A 174 21.38 -1.63 -1.43
CA ASN A 174 22.21 -2.52 -0.62
C ASN A 174 21.41 -3.73 -0.13
N HIS A 175 20.96 -4.54 -1.09
CA HIS A 175 20.02 -5.64 -0.92
C HIS A 175 20.37 -6.60 0.23
N LYS A 176 21.66 -7.04 0.30
CA LYS A 176 22.11 -7.99 1.34
C LYS A 176 22.01 -7.41 2.75
N ASN A 177 22.36 -6.13 2.91
CA ASN A 177 22.30 -5.49 4.22
C ASN A 177 20.86 -5.23 4.64
N LEU A 178 19.99 -4.85 3.69
CA LEU A 178 18.56 -4.64 3.95
C LEU A 178 17.89 -5.94 4.36
N SER A 179 18.16 -7.05 3.68
CA SER A 179 17.64 -8.37 4.06
C SER A 179 17.99 -8.72 5.50
N ALA A 180 19.29 -8.69 5.82
CA ALA A 180 19.76 -9.01 7.16
C ALA A 180 19.17 -8.09 8.24
N GLU A 181 18.98 -6.81 7.91
CA GLU A 181 18.36 -5.84 8.82
C GLU A 181 16.88 -6.17 9.06
N LEU A 182 16.09 -6.37 8.01
CA LEU A 182 14.66 -6.68 8.12
C LEU A 182 14.41 -8.03 8.79
N GLU A 183 15.20 -9.05 8.49
CA GLU A 183 15.16 -10.35 9.18
C GLU A 183 15.48 -10.21 10.67
N LYS A 184 16.49 -9.39 11.01
CA LYS A 184 16.86 -9.10 12.40
C LYS A 184 15.71 -8.39 13.12
N ILE A 185 15.12 -7.36 12.50
CA ILE A 185 13.96 -6.64 13.05
C ILE A 185 12.81 -7.63 13.32
N ALA A 186 12.44 -8.46 12.33
CA ALA A 186 11.36 -9.43 12.50
C ALA A 186 11.65 -10.43 13.65
N ARG A 187 12.85 -10.99 13.69
CA ARG A 187 13.25 -11.92 14.73
C ARG A 187 13.25 -11.29 16.15
N ILE A 188 13.71 -10.05 16.26
CA ILE A 188 13.74 -9.33 17.54
C ILE A 188 12.33 -8.87 17.95
N SER A 189 11.49 -8.49 17.00
CA SER A 189 10.06 -8.20 17.23
C SER A 189 9.34 -9.41 17.83
N ASN A 190 9.59 -10.62 17.28
CA ASN A 190 9.03 -11.87 17.83
C ASN A 190 9.53 -12.21 19.23
N LYS A 191 10.74 -11.77 19.61
CA LYS A 191 11.24 -11.90 21.00
C LYS A 191 10.54 -10.94 21.96
N ALA A 192 10.22 -9.71 21.49
CA ALA A 192 9.50 -8.74 22.31
C ALA A 192 8.04 -9.15 22.52
N MET A 193 7.43 -9.74 21.51
CA MET A 193 6.06 -10.24 21.55
C MET A 193 5.91 -11.40 20.55
N GLN A 194 5.46 -12.56 21.03
CA GLN A 194 5.30 -13.74 20.20
C GLN A 194 4.38 -13.47 19.00
N GLY A 195 4.83 -13.84 17.81
CA GLY A 195 4.12 -13.61 16.54
C GLY A 195 4.36 -12.25 15.91
N ALA A 196 4.99 -11.29 16.59
CA ALA A 196 5.30 -9.99 16.01
C ALA A 196 6.50 -10.06 15.00
N PRO A 197 6.49 -9.24 13.93
CA PRO A 197 5.44 -8.32 13.52
C PRO A 197 4.23 -9.07 12.95
N HIS A 198 3.01 -8.64 13.32
CA HIS A 198 1.77 -9.30 12.91
C HIS A 198 1.34 -8.89 11.51
N ARG A 199 1.78 -7.71 11.04
CA ARG A 199 1.59 -7.22 9.68
C ARG A 199 2.88 -6.60 9.16
N LYS A 200 3.28 -6.98 7.96
CA LYS A 200 4.37 -6.38 7.20
C LYS A 200 3.77 -5.75 5.95
N LEU A 201 3.69 -4.43 5.94
CA LEU A 201 3.08 -3.68 4.85
C LEU A 201 4.17 -3.03 4.00
N LEU A 202 4.14 -3.33 2.70
CA LEU A 202 5.04 -2.75 1.72
C LEU A 202 4.46 -1.44 1.18
N ILE A 203 5.25 -0.38 1.22
CA ILE A 203 4.89 0.91 0.66
C ILE A 203 5.55 1.06 -0.70
N LEU A 204 4.74 1.27 -1.72
CA LEU A 204 5.14 1.49 -3.10
C LEU A 204 4.75 2.90 -3.55
N ASP A 205 5.64 3.53 -4.31
CA ASP A 205 5.42 4.83 -4.92
C ASP A 205 4.64 4.65 -6.24
N GLY A 206 3.40 5.12 -6.29
CA GLY A 206 2.52 5.00 -7.45
C GLY A 206 3.04 5.73 -8.70
N THR A 207 3.94 6.71 -8.55
CA THR A 207 4.56 7.40 -9.70
C THR A 207 5.54 6.51 -10.45
N GLN A 208 5.97 5.38 -9.86
CA GLN A 208 6.86 4.42 -10.50
C GLN A 208 6.14 3.48 -11.49
N GLY A 209 4.80 3.45 -11.49
CA GLY A 209 4.02 2.61 -12.39
C GLY A 209 4.45 1.14 -12.31
N GLN A 210 4.69 0.52 -13.46
CA GLN A 210 5.08 -0.90 -13.54
C GLN A 210 6.43 -1.21 -12.85
N ASN A 211 7.32 -0.23 -12.66
CA ASN A 211 8.56 -0.45 -11.92
C ASN A 211 8.31 -0.81 -10.44
N ALA A 212 7.18 -0.38 -9.87
CA ALA A 212 6.78 -0.74 -8.52
C ALA A 212 6.57 -2.26 -8.36
N ILE A 213 6.16 -2.98 -9.43
CA ILE A 213 5.97 -4.44 -9.42
C ILE A 213 7.30 -5.14 -9.11
N ASN A 214 8.38 -4.75 -9.78
CA ASN A 214 9.70 -5.34 -9.54
C ASN A 214 10.20 -5.08 -8.11
N GLN A 215 9.99 -3.87 -7.59
CA GLN A 215 10.31 -3.56 -6.20
C GLN A 215 9.53 -4.45 -5.22
N ALA A 216 8.26 -4.65 -5.50
CA ALA A 216 7.39 -5.47 -4.67
C ALA A 216 7.81 -6.94 -4.65
N LYS A 217 8.18 -7.52 -5.79
CA LYS A 217 8.74 -8.89 -5.87
C LYS A 217 9.97 -9.03 -4.97
N ILE A 218 10.92 -8.11 -5.09
CA ILE A 218 12.15 -8.13 -4.29
C ILE A 218 11.84 -8.07 -2.79
N PHE A 219 10.98 -7.14 -2.35
CA PHE A 219 10.63 -7.05 -0.93
C PHE A 219 9.89 -8.29 -0.42
N ASN A 220 9.02 -8.88 -1.25
CA ASN A 220 8.29 -10.08 -0.86
C ASN A 220 9.21 -11.31 -0.71
N GLU A 221 10.27 -11.39 -1.53
CA GLU A 221 11.33 -12.38 -1.35
C GLU A 221 12.12 -12.17 -0.06
N LEU A 222 12.40 -10.89 0.31
CA LEU A 222 13.17 -10.56 1.50
C LEU A 222 12.44 -10.85 2.81
N ILE A 223 11.15 -10.55 2.92
CA ILE A 223 10.47 -10.54 4.23
C ILE A 223 9.01 -11.04 4.17
N LYS A 224 8.56 -11.71 3.15
CA LYS A 224 7.16 -12.13 3.02
C LYS A 224 6.17 -11.06 3.49
N ILE A 225 5.67 -10.28 2.55
CA ILE A 225 4.76 -9.16 2.78
C ILE A 225 3.34 -9.67 3.03
N ASP A 226 2.58 -9.00 3.89
CA ASP A 226 1.19 -9.36 4.21
C ASP A 226 0.17 -8.44 3.51
N GLY A 227 0.62 -7.29 2.98
CA GLY A 227 -0.22 -6.34 2.25
C GLY A 227 0.56 -5.15 1.70
N ILE A 228 -0.08 -4.38 0.85
CA ILE A 228 0.55 -3.30 0.09
C ILE A 228 -0.16 -1.98 0.36
N ILE A 229 0.62 -0.90 0.41
CA ILE A 229 0.14 0.48 0.44
C ILE A 229 0.73 1.19 -0.78
N ILE A 230 -0.12 1.80 -1.58
CA ILE A 230 0.30 2.62 -2.72
C ILE A 230 0.21 4.08 -2.33
N THR A 231 1.30 4.81 -2.50
CA THR A 231 1.38 6.26 -2.20
C THR A 231 1.47 7.08 -3.48
N LYS A 232 1.26 8.38 -3.37
CA LYS A 232 1.44 9.38 -4.45
C LYS A 232 0.61 9.11 -5.70
N LEU A 233 -0.56 8.53 -5.54
CA LEU A 233 -1.46 8.28 -6.66
C LEU A 233 -2.03 9.57 -7.27
N ASP A 234 -2.03 10.67 -6.52
CA ASP A 234 -2.34 12.02 -7.00
C ASP A 234 -1.33 12.54 -8.06
N GLY A 235 -0.10 12.03 -8.05
CA GLY A 235 0.96 12.33 -9.02
C GLY A 235 0.89 11.54 -10.32
N THR A 236 0.01 10.54 -10.45
CA THR A 236 -0.15 9.74 -11.66
C THR A 236 -1.55 9.87 -12.25
N ALA A 237 -1.62 9.96 -13.59
CA ALA A 237 -2.87 9.89 -14.33
C ALA A 237 -3.31 8.45 -14.61
N ARG A 238 -2.48 7.45 -14.26
CA ARG A 238 -2.60 6.07 -14.70
C ARG A 238 -2.48 5.13 -13.50
N GLY A 239 -3.58 4.53 -13.10
CA GLY A 239 -3.64 3.62 -11.96
C GLY A 239 -3.64 2.13 -12.34
N GLY A 240 -3.69 1.80 -13.64
CA GLY A 240 -3.86 0.41 -14.12
C GLY A 240 -2.75 -0.55 -13.72
N PHE A 241 -1.54 -0.05 -13.42
CA PHE A 241 -0.45 -0.88 -12.90
C PHE A 241 -0.81 -1.62 -11.61
N LEU A 242 -1.86 -1.19 -10.88
CA LEU A 242 -2.35 -1.89 -9.69
C LEU A 242 -2.85 -3.31 -10.02
N PHE A 243 -3.38 -3.54 -11.23
CA PHE A 243 -3.72 -4.89 -11.69
C PHE A 243 -2.46 -5.77 -11.78
N GLY A 244 -1.36 -5.21 -12.28
CA GLY A 244 -0.07 -5.90 -12.32
C GLY A 244 0.45 -6.27 -10.93
N ILE A 245 0.37 -5.35 -9.98
CA ILE A 245 0.74 -5.61 -8.58
C ILE A 245 -0.13 -6.72 -7.98
N ALA A 246 -1.45 -6.63 -8.14
CA ALA A 246 -2.38 -7.60 -7.58
C ALA A 246 -2.16 -9.02 -8.18
N ARG A 247 -1.96 -9.09 -9.50
CA ARG A 247 -1.75 -10.36 -10.23
C ARG A 247 -0.43 -11.03 -9.88
N GLU A 248 0.65 -10.24 -9.82
CA GLU A 248 2.01 -10.77 -9.66
C GLU A 248 2.34 -11.20 -8.24
N LEU A 249 1.74 -10.53 -7.25
CA LEU A 249 2.08 -10.76 -5.85
C LEU A 249 1.04 -11.60 -5.11
N GLU A 250 -0.18 -11.65 -5.62
CA GLU A 250 -1.31 -12.27 -4.93
C GLU A 250 -1.45 -11.76 -3.47
N LEU A 251 -1.22 -10.46 -3.28
CA LEU A 251 -1.31 -9.77 -2.00
C LEU A 251 -2.38 -8.66 -2.06
N PRO A 252 -3.09 -8.42 -0.95
CA PRO A 252 -4.07 -7.35 -0.91
C PRO A 252 -3.41 -5.97 -0.93
N ILE A 253 -3.98 -5.05 -1.70
CA ILE A 253 -3.72 -3.63 -1.54
C ILE A 253 -4.59 -3.16 -0.38
N CYS A 254 -3.97 -2.69 0.70
CA CYS A 254 -4.67 -2.31 1.92
C CYS A 254 -5.10 -0.85 1.92
N TYR A 255 -4.21 0.03 1.44
CA TYR A 255 -4.42 1.48 1.47
C TYR A 255 -3.87 2.14 0.21
N ILE A 256 -4.45 3.31 -0.11
CA ILE A 256 -3.96 4.22 -1.14
C ILE A 256 -3.76 5.62 -0.56
N GLY A 257 -2.64 6.25 -0.90
CA GLY A 257 -2.30 7.63 -0.56
C GLY A 257 -2.46 8.54 -1.78
N THR A 258 -3.22 9.61 -1.62
CA THR A 258 -3.66 10.51 -2.70
C THR A 258 -3.29 11.97 -2.45
N GLY A 259 -2.32 12.24 -1.59
CA GLY A 259 -1.87 13.58 -1.26
C GLY A 259 -1.05 13.65 0.03
N GLU A 260 -0.79 14.85 0.51
CA GLU A 260 0.10 15.12 1.65
C GLU A 260 -0.63 15.24 3.01
N SER A 261 -1.95 15.49 3.01
CA SER A 261 -2.73 15.64 4.25
C SER A 261 -2.86 14.31 5.01
N MET A 262 -3.15 14.36 6.31
CA MET A 262 -3.34 13.15 7.13
C MET A 262 -4.54 12.33 6.67
N GLU A 263 -5.55 12.96 6.11
CA GLU A 263 -6.76 12.36 5.55
C GLU A 263 -6.54 11.72 4.18
N ASP A 264 -5.43 12.01 3.50
CA ASP A 264 -5.11 11.51 2.16
C ASP A 264 -4.54 10.09 2.16
N LEU A 265 -4.88 9.28 3.16
CA LEU A 265 -4.67 7.84 3.19
C LEU A 265 -6.02 7.16 3.39
N MET A 266 -6.43 6.37 2.43
CA MET A 266 -7.73 5.70 2.43
C MET A 266 -7.57 4.20 2.34
N VAL A 267 -8.52 3.44 2.90
CA VAL A 267 -8.64 2.01 2.66
C VAL A 267 -8.88 1.80 1.16
N PHE A 268 -8.18 0.84 0.58
CA PHE A 268 -8.40 0.46 -0.82
C PHE A 268 -9.62 -0.45 -0.91
N GLU A 269 -10.61 -0.01 -1.69
CA GLU A 269 -11.82 -0.78 -1.98
C GLU A 269 -11.77 -1.29 -3.42
N PRO A 270 -11.41 -2.58 -3.63
CA PRO A 270 -11.25 -3.16 -4.97
C PRO A 270 -12.44 -2.92 -5.88
N LYS A 271 -13.65 -3.11 -5.36
CA LYS A 271 -14.89 -2.94 -6.12
C LYS A 271 -15.08 -1.50 -6.60
N GLU A 272 -14.86 -0.53 -5.73
CA GLU A 272 -14.99 0.89 -6.09
C GLU A 272 -13.92 1.30 -7.11
N TYR A 273 -12.70 0.78 -6.95
CA TYR A 273 -11.62 1.03 -7.89
C TYR A 273 -11.93 0.47 -9.28
N VAL A 274 -12.34 -0.79 -9.39
CA VAL A 274 -12.73 -1.43 -10.66
C VAL A 274 -13.91 -0.69 -11.29
N GLN A 275 -14.94 -0.38 -10.52
CA GLN A 275 -16.11 0.37 -11.00
C GLN A 275 -15.72 1.74 -11.54
N SER A 276 -14.76 2.42 -10.93
CA SER A 276 -14.32 3.74 -11.42
C SER A 276 -13.69 3.68 -12.80
N ILE A 277 -12.87 2.65 -13.07
CA ILE A 277 -12.26 2.43 -14.39
C ILE A 277 -13.36 2.09 -15.42
N ILE A 278 -14.27 1.20 -15.06
CA ILE A 278 -15.33 0.74 -15.94
C ILE A 278 -16.34 1.85 -16.23
N ASN A 279 -16.71 2.66 -15.23
CA ASN A 279 -17.60 3.78 -15.44
C ASN A 279 -17.07 4.75 -16.50
N ALA A 280 -15.76 4.98 -16.53
CA ALA A 280 -15.13 5.83 -17.55
C ALA A 280 -15.31 5.31 -18.99
N LEU A 281 -15.46 3.99 -19.16
CA LEU A 281 -15.70 3.36 -20.47
C LEU A 281 -17.17 3.39 -20.89
N TYR A 282 -18.08 3.41 -19.92
CA TYR A 282 -19.53 3.24 -20.13
C TYR A 282 -20.37 4.46 -19.71
N GLU A 283 -19.72 5.57 -19.27
CA GLU A 283 -20.46 6.75 -18.78
C GLU A 283 -21.32 7.44 -19.86
N GLU A 284 -22.47 7.90 -19.37
CA GLU A 284 -23.46 8.71 -20.08
C GLU A 284 -23.02 10.18 -20.29
#